data_4c6e30aa6a3aa5258e80af0dbff9b988
#
_entry.id   4c6e30aa6a3aa5258e80af0dbff9b988
#
_cell.length_a   1.000
_cell.length_b   1.000
_cell.length_c   1.000
_cell.angle_alpha   90.00
_cell.angle_beta   90.00
_cell.angle_gamma   90.00
#
_symmetry.space_group_name_H-M   'P 1'
#
loop_
_entity.id
_entity.type
_entity.pdbx_description
1 polymer ?
#
loop_
_entity_poly.entity_id
_entity_poly.type
_entity_poly.pdbx_seq_one_letter_code
_entity_poly.pdbx_strand_id
1 'polypeptide(L)'
;MVSSDPKRSANNVAGRKDGKPLAKSKKPIAKSFGKHPGGAGGRPGGAAGGRQGGALNPGFRTTNKFKGKPSQAGPPTPQPGEKQDWAKFKQEKKDLKLKRKSSRDTYEVSKQIMQIYEKLRCRRTENKDKLVEEIYKILDVGDTISKVVKAHDTARVLQCMLKYASPSLRSQISEKLLPHAVEMCQSKYAQFCVKRMLKYGSPATKSKLADSLMGHIVRLAGHNIASGLLDSLYLGGSPLQKAYMRQEFYGDLYRKAKDGKVKCLEDTYKDAANMKASILGSVKANLDHVANKQLVDSSLVHAVMLEYLRASEDNDEKLEETVTAFAALVPHMLSTKEGSEAAVICFYKSTPKNRRAIIKNIKEHLLKIATHEHGHVFLISLLNSLDDTKATKKAIYDHLHNDLKSLVANQYGRRVIQWLVAPGDTSCFHPGFIKTIEEGLAFGKKEKDARRKEIFEQIEDPIAEAIVADPSFWLSNRPIGLATADILNHIKGESYKKAVQVLVQVVAQPDWVVSQAEALENQKQQKKKPHNDLLKWVAVNRGCFILLNLVQDNTNYAEILQKSIKADSQLLKLLKSQTTQGGKLLAGKLNLV
;
A
#
# COMPACT_ATOMS: atom_id res chain seq x y z
N MET A 1 33.34 -14.64 44.98
CA MET A 1 33.38 -16.13 45.02
C MET A 1 32.76 -16.62 43.76
N VAL A 2 33.61 -17.06 42.86
CA VAL A 2 33.68 -18.35 42.13
C VAL A 2 32.58 -18.50 41.08
N SER A 3 32.83 -18.21 39.85
CA SER A 3 33.45 -18.93 38.71
C SER A 3 32.67 -20.18 38.29
N SER A 4 32.26 -20.25 37.04
CA SER A 4 32.87 -21.11 36.01
C SER A 4 32.01 -21.23 34.75
N ASP A 5 32.59 -20.81 33.64
CA ASP A 5 32.36 -21.41 32.31
C ASP A 5 32.92 -22.84 32.29
N PRO A 6 32.47 -23.71 31.36
CA PRO A 6 33.32 -23.99 30.24
C PRO A 6 32.64 -24.35 28.88
N LYS A 7 33.22 -23.83 27.78
CA LYS A 7 33.96 -24.48 26.70
C LYS A 7 33.24 -25.56 25.83
N ARG A 8 33.14 -25.19 24.56
CA ARG A 8 33.70 -25.79 23.31
C ARG A 8 33.53 -27.27 23.06
N SER A 9 33.01 -27.58 21.88
CA SER A 9 33.79 -28.41 20.93
C SER A 9 33.26 -28.26 19.49
N ALA A 10 34.22 -28.02 18.59
CA ALA A 10 34.12 -28.09 17.15
C ALA A 10 34.41 -29.54 16.70
N ASN A 11 33.85 -29.96 15.55
CA ASN A 11 34.42 -30.92 14.60
C ASN A 11 33.72 -30.72 13.26
N ASN A 12 34.39 -30.23 12.35
CA ASN A 12 35.05 -30.61 11.12
C ASN A 12 34.67 -32.02 10.57
N VAL A 13 34.38 -32.07 9.26
CA VAL A 13 35.01 -32.84 8.19
C VAL A 13 34.14 -32.80 6.92
N ALA A 14 34.57 -32.03 5.92
CA ALA A 14 35.07 -32.45 4.58
C ALA A 14 34.13 -33.32 3.70
N GLY A 15 33.67 -32.82 2.55
CA GLY A 15 34.35 -32.97 1.30
C GLY A 15 33.52 -33.64 0.21
N ARG A 16 33.57 -33.08 -0.97
CA ARG A 16 33.39 -33.55 -2.38
C ARG A 16 32.17 -32.96 -3.08
N LYS A 17 32.37 -32.09 -4.02
CA LYS A 17 32.79 -32.11 -5.45
C LYS A 17 31.80 -32.79 -6.39
N ASP A 18 31.50 -32.03 -7.45
CA ASP A 18 31.05 -32.37 -8.81
C ASP A 18 29.55 -32.36 -8.99
N GLY A 19 28.97 -31.67 -9.88
CA GLY A 19 29.37 -31.08 -11.11
C GLY A 19 28.21 -30.78 -12.04
N LYS A 20 28.41 -29.78 -12.85
CA LYS A 20 27.80 -29.47 -14.15
C LYS A 20 26.49 -28.67 -14.21
N PRO A 21 26.45 -27.73 -15.12
CA PRO A 21 25.41 -26.74 -15.26
C PRO A 21 24.30 -27.16 -16.23
N LEU A 22 23.05 -26.89 -15.89
CA LEU A 22 21.92 -27.09 -16.78
C LEU A 22 21.60 -25.81 -17.57
N ALA A 23 21.39 -26.04 -18.84
CA ALA A 23 21.23 -25.10 -19.93
C ALA A 23 20.03 -24.15 -19.76
N LYS A 24 20.26 -22.88 -20.15
CA LYS A 24 19.23 -21.87 -20.33
C LYS A 24 18.44 -22.15 -21.61
N SER A 25 17.16 -22.45 -21.51
CA SER A 25 16.24 -22.39 -22.63
C SER A 25 15.72 -20.96 -22.81
N LYS A 26 16.07 -20.36 -23.95
CA LYS A 26 15.48 -19.12 -24.49
C LYS A 26 14.09 -19.43 -25.04
N LYS A 27 13.06 -18.67 -24.65
CA LYS A 27 11.80 -18.57 -25.39
C LYS A 27 11.74 -17.21 -26.09
N PRO A 28 11.33 -17.15 -27.34
CA PRO A 28 11.24 -15.91 -28.11
C PRO A 28 9.92 -15.16 -27.85
N ILE A 29 10.02 -13.85 -27.75
CA ILE A 29 8.89 -12.94 -27.68
C ILE A 29 8.40 -12.71 -29.10
N ALA A 30 7.19 -13.17 -29.40
CA ALA A 30 6.51 -12.88 -30.67
C ALA A 30 5.90 -11.46 -30.61
N LYS A 31 6.29 -10.63 -31.58
CA LYS A 31 5.62 -9.36 -31.91
C LYS A 31 4.42 -9.68 -32.77
N SER A 32 3.20 -9.32 -32.36
CA SER A 32 2.05 -9.31 -33.25
C SER A 32 1.73 -7.86 -33.65
N PHE A 33 1.93 -7.56 -34.90
CA PHE A 33 1.39 -6.39 -35.60
C PHE A 33 -0.05 -6.73 -36.06
N GLY A 34 -1.04 -6.05 -35.52
CA GLY A 34 -2.41 -6.10 -36.03
C GLY A 34 -2.67 -4.91 -36.95
N LYS A 35 -2.87 -5.18 -38.23
CA LYS A 35 -3.36 -4.24 -39.24
C LYS A 35 -4.88 -4.10 -39.12
N HIS A 36 -5.38 -2.87 -39.12
CA HIS A 36 -6.77 -2.56 -39.42
C HIS A 36 -6.98 -2.41 -40.93
N PRO A 37 -8.07 -2.91 -41.50
CA PRO A 37 -8.60 -2.42 -42.75
C PRO A 37 -9.78 -1.46 -42.52
N GLY A 38 -9.83 -0.40 -43.31
CA GLY A 38 -10.89 0.60 -43.31
C GLY A 38 -12.17 0.12 -44.01
N GLY A 39 -13.25 0.77 -43.68
CA GLY A 39 -14.52 0.64 -44.35
C GLY A 39 -15.33 1.93 -44.26
N ALA A 40 -15.66 2.51 -45.38
CA ALA A 40 -16.32 3.77 -45.57
C ALA A 40 -17.86 3.67 -45.51
N GLY A 41 -18.53 4.81 -45.35
CA GLY A 41 -19.96 5.04 -45.65
C GLY A 41 -20.73 5.58 -44.43
N GLY A 42 -21.29 6.75 -44.44
CA GLY A 42 -22.20 7.45 -45.24
C GLY A 42 -23.03 8.33 -44.30
N ARG A 43 -23.09 9.64 -44.53
CA ARG A 43 -24.12 10.54 -43.98
C ARG A 43 -25.41 10.42 -44.82
N PRO A 44 -26.59 10.78 -44.32
CA PRO A 44 -27.15 12.13 -44.27
C PRO A 44 -28.03 12.36 -43.03
N GLY A 45 -28.26 13.55 -42.45
CA GLY A 45 -28.82 14.78 -42.99
C GLY A 45 -30.17 15.10 -42.36
N GLY A 46 -30.37 16.33 -41.83
CA GLY A 46 -31.70 16.93 -41.58
C GLY A 46 -32.02 17.15 -40.10
N ALA A 47 -32.05 18.32 -39.66
CA ALA A 47 -32.90 19.50 -39.67
C ALA A 47 -33.57 19.80 -38.30
N ALA A 48 -33.22 20.95 -37.72
CA ALA A 48 -34.07 22.06 -37.29
C ALA A 48 -35.04 21.96 -36.11
N GLY A 49 -34.91 22.94 -35.21
CA GLY A 49 -35.90 23.45 -34.24
C GLY A 49 -35.32 23.58 -32.85
N GLY A 50 -35.04 24.69 -32.27
CA GLY A 50 -35.69 25.96 -32.18
C GLY A 50 -36.20 26.22 -30.74
N ARG A 51 -35.71 27.32 -30.10
CA ARG A 51 -36.28 28.09 -29.02
C ARG A 51 -35.72 27.94 -27.58
N GLN A 52 -35.03 29.04 -27.19
CA GLN A 52 -35.36 29.99 -26.08
C GLN A 52 -35.25 29.39 -24.67
N GLY A 53 -34.54 29.95 -23.75
CA GLY A 53 -34.17 31.25 -23.30
C GLY A 53 -34.00 31.21 -21.81
N GLY A 54 -33.11 31.96 -21.22
CA GLY A 54 -33.01 32.13 -19.75
C GLY A 54 -31.59 32.38 -19.27
N ALA A 55 -31.24 33.56 -19.28
CA ALA A 55 -30.65 34.57 -18.40
C ALA A 55 -29.71 34.14 -17.27
N LEU A 56 -28.48 34.71 -17.35
CA LEU A 56 -27.70 35.41 -16.32
C LEU A 56 -27.18 34.62 -15.08
N ASN A 57 -25.85 34.44 -15.03
CA ASN A 57 -25.06 35.11 -13.99
C ASN A 57 -23.57 35.15 -14.33
N PRO A 58 -22.86 36.26 -14.08
CA PRO A 58 -21.45 36.44 -14.45
C PRO A 58 -20.53 36.00 -13.30
N GLY A 59 -19.76 34.94 -13.53
CA GLY A 59 -18.74 34.45 -12.62
C GLY A 59 -17.38 35.10 -12.89
N PHE A 60 -16.81 35.65 -11.90
CA PHE A 60 -15.50 36.26 -11.73
C PHE A 60 -14.38 35.59 -12.51
N ARG A 61 -13.85 36.28 -13.52
CA ARG A 61 -12.52 36.05 -14.09
C ARG A 61 -11.51 36.90 -13.32
N THR A 62 -10.78 36.31 -12.37
CA THR A 62 -9.56 36.91 -11.85
C THR A 62 -8.43 36.68 -12.85
N THR A 63 -8.15 37.72 -13.63
CA THR A 63 -6.94 37.79 -14.46
C THR A 63 -5.75 38.13 -13.57
N ASN A 64 -4.98 37.13 -13.15
CA ASN A 64 -3.63 37.38 -12.64
C ASN A 64 -2.71 37.72 -13.82
N LYS A 65 -2.48 38.99 -14.02
CA LYS A 65 -1.41 39.51 -14.88
C LYS A 65 -0.05 39.18 -14.25
N PHE A 66 0.53 38.05 -14.63
CA PHE A 66 1.98 37.86 -14.50
C PHE A 66 2.66 38.81 -15.51
N LYS A 67 3.43 39.76 -15.00
CA LYS A 67 4.40 40.54 -15.79
C LYS A 67 5.46 39.59 -16.32
N GLY A 68 5.25 39.07 -17.53
CA GLY A 68 6.27 38.31 -18.25
C GLY A 68 7.37 39.24 -18.74
N LYS A 69 8.62 38.86 -18.52
CA LYS A 69 9.77 39.39 -19.26
C LYS A 69 9.52 39.22 -20.76
N PRO A 70 9.97 40.15 -21.61
CA PRO A 70 9.76 40.06 -23.06
C PRO A 70 10.33 38.74 -23.60
N SER A 71 9.45 37.89 -24.12
CA SER A 71 9.84 36.71 -24.85
C SER A 71 10.47 37.15 -26.16
N GLN A 72 11.72 36.73 -26.37
CA GLN A 72 12.32 36.75 -27.71
C GLN A 72 11.35 36.00 -28.64
N ALA A 73 11.10 36.61 -29.80
CA ALA A 73 10.18 36.15 -30.81
C ALA A 73 10.33 34.64 -31.09
N GLY A 74 9.23 33.92 -30.94
CA GLY A 74 9.12 32.54 -31.41
C GLY A 74 9.24 32.49 -32.93
N PRO A 75 9.55 31.34 -33.51
CA PRO A 75 9.59 31.21 -34.97
C PRO A 75 8.22 31.58 -35.59
N PRO A 76 8.19 32.24 -36.76
CA PRO A 76 6.97 32.68 -37.40
C PRO A 76 6.01 31.51 -37.60
N THR A 77 4.72 31.75 -37.33
CA THR A 77 3.64 30.81 -37.66
C THR A 77 3.58 30.65 -39.18
N PRO A 78 3.57 29.41 -39.71
CA PRO A 78 3.48 29.18 -41.16
C PRO A 78 2.15 29.67 -41.69
N GLN A 79 2.18 30.33 -42.86
CA GLN A 79 0.96 30.69 -43.59
C GLN A 79 0.25 29.44 -44.14
N PRO A 80 -1.08 29.43 -44.27
CA PRO A 80 -1.82 28.28 -44.74
C PRO A 80 -1.46 28.00 -46.23
N GLY A 81 -0.72 26.91 -46.48
CA GLY A 81 -0.36 26.48 -47.83
C GLY A 81 1.04 25.87 -48.01
N GLU A 82 2.00 26.15 -47.14
CA GLU A 82 3.34 25.57 -47.25
C GLU A 82 3.41 24.19 -46.57
N LYS A 83 3.80 23.17 -47.33
CA LYS A 83 4.14 21.86 -46.80
C LYS A 83 5.38 22.00 -45.88
N GLN A 84 5.16 21.98 -44.60
CA GLN A 84 6.24 22.07 -43.60
C GLN A 84 7.22 20.90 -43.80
N ASP A 85 8.47 21.21 -44.14
CA ASP A 85 9.53 20.20 -44.23
C ASP A 85 9.92 19.77 -42.80
N TRP A 86 9.31 18.70 -42.33
CA TRP A 86 9.52 18.13 -41.01
C TRP A 86 10.96 17.69 -40.74
N ALA A 87 11.72 17.39 -41.80
CA ALA A 87 13.13 17.02 -41.68
C ALA A 87 13.95 18.27 -41.30
N LYS A 88 13.71 19.39 -42.00
CA LYS A 88 14.35 20.68 -41.75
C LYS A 88 14.02 21.23 -40.39
N PHE A 89 12.75 21.21 -39.98
CA PHE A 89 12.30 21.59 -38.66
C PHE A 89 12.93 20.75 -37.54
N LYS A 90 13.05 19.43 -37.72
CA LYS A 90 13.74 18.56 -36.78
C LYS A 90 15.23 18.89 -36.67
N GLN A 91 15.87 19.21 -37.77
CA GLN A 91 17.29 19.59 -37.79
C GLN A 91 17.49 20.93 -37.09
N GLU A 92 16.73 21.96 -37.42
CA GLU A 92 16.79 23.27 -36.73
C GLU A 92 16.55 23.17 -35.23
N LYS A 93 15.56 22.37 -34.82
CA LYS A 93 15.31 22.11 -33.42
C LYS A 93 16.48 21.39 -32.73
N LYS A 94 17.20 20.52 -33.44
CA LYS A 94 18.38 19.81 -32.96
C LYS A 94 19.58 20.79 -32.82
N ASP A 95 19.75 21.66 -33.79
CA ASP A 95 20.82 22.66 -33.80
C ASP A 95 20.62 23.74 -32.73
N LEU A 96 19.39 24.22 -32.56
CA LEU A 96 19.04 25.13 -31.46
C LEU A 96 19.27 24.47 -30.08
N LYS A 97 18.95 23.18 -29.96
CA LYS A 97 19.20 22.43 -28.72
C LYS A 97 20.71 22.26 -28.48
N LEU A 98 21.48 22.01 -29.52
CA LEU A 98 22.94 21.92 -29.44
C LEU A 98 23.57 23.27 -29.06
N LYS A 99 23.16 24.35 -29.71
CA LYS A 99 23.60 25.72 -29.41
C LYS A 99 23.28 26.13 -27.96
N ARG A 100 22.09 25.78 -27.44
CA ARG A 100 21.75 26.01 -26.02
C ARG A 100 22.54 25.12 -25.06
N LYS A 101 23.00 23.93 -25.50
CA LYS A 101 23.88 23.08 -24.69
C LYS A 101 25.31 23.60 -24.67
N SER A 102 25.84 23.99 -25.82
CA SER A 102 27.22 24.46 -25.93
C SER A 102 27.48 25.81 -25.21
N SER A 103 26.43 26.62 -25.03
CA SER A 103 26.54 27.88 -24.27
C SER A 103 26.56 27.73 -22.75
N ARG A 104 26.56 26.52 -22.21
CA ARG A 104 26.67 26.28 -20.77
C ARG A 104 28.12 26.14 -20.34
N ASP A 105 28.49 26.77 -19.24
CA ASP A 105 29.85 26.69 -18.65
C ASP A 105 30.34 25.26 -18.42
N THR A 106 29.40 24.33 -18.18
CA THR A 106 29.69 22.92 -17.92
C THR A 106 29.69 22.02 -19.16
N TYR A 107 29.66 22.59 -20.38
CA TYR A 107 29.46 21.80 -21.61
C TYR A 107 30.63 20.84 -21.86
N GLU A 108 31.86 21.33 -21.83
CA GLU A 108 33.06 20.51 -22.09
C GLU A 108 33.27 19.45 -21.01
N VAL A 109 33.08 19.81 -19.73
CA VAL A 109 33.07 18.86 -18.62
C VAL A 109 32.01 17.78 -18.83
N SER A 110 30.78 18.18 -19.20
CA SER A 110 29.69 17.24 -19.46
C SER A 110 30.02 16.30 -20.62
N LYS A 111 30.72 16.76 -21.65
CA LYS A 111 31.12 15.95 -22.80
C LYS A 111 32.15 14.90 -22.40
N GLN A 112 33.20 15.31 -21.65
CA GLN A 112 34.22 14.42 -21.14
C GLN A 112 33.67 13.32 -20.23
N ILE A 113 32.89 13.69 -19.22
CA ILE A 113 32.32 12.71 -18.30
C ILE A 113 31.32 11.76 -18.97
N MET A 114 30.61 12.20 -20.02
CA MET A 114 29.71 11.33 -20.77
C MET A 114 30.46 10.26 -21.57
N GLN A 115 31.64 10.52 -22.08
CA GLN A 115 32.48 9.52 -22.76
C GLN A 115 32.87 8.38 -21.79
N ILE A 116 33.31 8.75 -20.57
CA ILE A 116 33.68 7.77 -19.54
C ILE A 116 32.40 7.03 -19.03
N TYR A 117 31.28 7.75 -18.91
CA TYR A 117 30.02 7.19 -18.47
C TYR A 117 29.48 6.11 -19.40
N GLU A 118 29.66 6.22 -20.72
CA GLU A 118 29.26 5.17 -21.66
C GLU A 118 29.98 3.84 -21.36
N LYS A 119 31.25 3.88 -20.94
CA LYS A 119 31.97 2.70 -20.45
C LYS A 119 31.44 2.23 -19.10
N LEU A 120 31.21 3.16 -18.15
CA LEU A 120 30.78 2.87 -16.79
C LEU A 120 29.37 2.20 -16.75
N ARG A 121 28.48 2.60 -17.65
CA ARG A 121 27.10 2.06 -17.70
C ARG A 121 27.04 0.63 -18.24
N CYS A 122 28.02 0.17 -18.97
CA CYS A 122 28.06 -1.17 -19.52
C CYS A 122 28.11 -2.21 -18.38
N ARG A 123 27.32 -3.29 -18.49
CA ARG A 123 27.25 -4.32 -17.45
C ARG A 123 28.54 -5.12 -17.32
N ARG A 124 29.23 -5.34 -18.45
CA ARG A 124 30.44 -6.17 -18.56
C ARG A 124 31.74 -5.42 -18.23
N THR A 125 31.68 -4.11 -17.96
CA THR A 125 32.90 -3.32 -17.66
C THR A 125 33.46 -3.72 -16.31
N GLU A 126 34.70 -4.10 -16.30
CA GLU A 126 35.52 -4.34 -15.12
C GLU A 126 36.07 -3.01 -14.58
N ASN A 127 36.57 -2.99 -13.34
CA ASN A 127 37.18 -1.82 -12.71
C ASN A 127 36.31 -0.53 -12.76
N LYS A 128 35.03 -0.64 -12.44
CA LYS A 128 34.11 0.52 -12.44
C LYS A 128 34.50 1.60 -11.43
N ASP A 129 35.15 1.21 -10.35
CA ASP A 129 35.69 2.08 -9.32
C ASP A 129 36.73 3.05 -9.90
N LYS A 130 37.68 2.59 -10.74
CA LYS A 130 38.67 3.43 -11.42
C LYS A 130 38.02 4.43 -12.37
N LEU A 131 37.00 4.02 -13.11
CA LEU A 131 36.26 4.94 -13.98
C LEU A 131 35.52 6.02 -13.18
N VAL A 132 35.03 5.67 -11.99
CA VAL A 132 34.41 6.65 -11.09
C VAL A 132 35.43 7.63 -10.54
N GLU A 133 36.66 7.18 -10.21
CA GLU A 133 37.75 8.05 -9.79
C GLU A 133 38.17 9.02 -10.91
N GLU A 134 38.23 8.54 -12.14
CA GLU A 134 38.52 9.37 -13.32
C GLU A 134 37.45 10.46 -13.49
N ILE A 135 36.17 10.11 -13.43
CA ILE A 135 35.10 11.10 -13.50
C ILE A 135 35.18 12.07 -12.31
N TYR A 136 35.48 11.57 -11.11
CA TYR A 136 35.56 12.41 -9.92
C TYR A 136 36.67 13.47 -10.05
N LYS A 137 37.85 13.12 -10.54
CA LYS A 137 38.95 14.07 -10.79
C LYS A 137 38.54 15.21 -11.73
N ILE A 138 37.74 14.92 -12.76
CA ILE A 138 37.22 15.94 -13.69
C ILE A 138 36.18 16.85 -12.99
N LEU A 139 35.39 16.29 -12.09
CA LEU A 139 34.32 17.02 -11.40
C LEU A 139 34.78 17.75 -10.13
N ASP A 140 35.95 17.40 -9.61
CA ASP A 140 36.49 17.94 -8.34
C ASP A 140 37.14 19.33 -8.51
N VAL A 141 36.65 20.09 -9.45
CA VAL A 141 37.13 21.47 -9.74
C VAL A 141 36.00 22.43 -9.38
N GLY A 142 36.22 23.25 -8.35
CA GLY A 142 35.28 24.26 -7.90
C GLY A 142 33.91 23.69 -7.57
N ASP A 143 32.83 24.40 -7.95
CA ASP A 143 31.42 24.00 -7.71
C ASP A 143 30.79 23.25 -8.90
N THR A 144 31.60 22.52 -9.66
CA THR A 144 31.14 21.83 -10.88
C THR A 144 30.13 20.75 -10.57
N ILE A 145 30.30 20.00 -9.47
CA ILE A 145 29.38 18.93 -9.06
C ILE A 145 27.97 19.45 -8.86
N SER A 146 27.78 20.60 -8.23
CA SER A 146 26.44 21.19 -7.97
C SER A 146 25.75 21.64 -9.26
N LYS A 147 26.53 22.12 -10.24
CA LYS A 147 26.01 22.53 -11.56
C LYS A 147 25.56 21.32 -12.39
N VAL A 148 26.38 20.27 -12.43
CA VAL A 148 26.11 19.07 -13.24
C VAL A 148 24.99 18.19 -12.66
N VAL A 149 24.76 18.18 -11.34
CA VAL A 149 23.73 17.34 -10.71
C VAL A 149 22.30 17.75 -11.11
N LYS A 150 22.10 19.01 -11.50
CA LYS A 150 20.78 19.56 -11.88
C LYS A 150 20.36 19.20 -13.32
N ALA A 151 21.28 18.77 -14.18
CA ALA A 151 21.00 18.44 -15.57
C ALA A 151 20.67 16.95 -15.74
N HIS A 152 19.79 16.61 -16.71
CA HIS A 152 19.29 15.24 -16.92
C HIS A 152 20.41 14.23 -17.16
N ASP A 153 21.32 14.53 -18.11
CA ASP A 153 22.31 13.56 -18.58
C ASP A 153 23.39 13.33 -17.51
N THR A 154 23.89 14.42 -16.93
CA THR A 154 24.97 14.38 -15.92
C THR A 154 24.50 13.92 -14.54
N ALA A 155 23.22 14.17 -14.16
CA ALA A 155 22.67 13.58 -12.97
C ALA A 155 22.67 12.04 -13.01
N ARG A 156 22.53 11.43 -14.20
CA ARG A 156 22.63 9.96 -14.36
C ARG A 156 24.07 9.47 -14.16
N VAL A 157 25.05 10.25 -14.57
CA VAL A 157 26.47 9.96 -14.29
C VAL A 157 26.69 9.90 -12.78
N LEU A 158 26.30 10.95 -12.06
CA LEU A 158 26.43 11.01 -10.59
C LEU A 158 25.68 9.88 -9.87
N GLN A 159 24.51 9.48 -10.36
CA GLN A 159 23.81 8.30 -9.83
C GLN A 159 24.62 7.02 -9.97
N CYS A 160 25.33 6.83 -11.09
CA CYS A 160 26.20 5.69 -11.30
C CYS A 160 27.46 5.78 -10.45
N MET A 161 28.05 6.97 -10.31
CA MET A 161 29.18 7.20 -9.41
C MET A 161 28.82 6.81 -7.97
N LEU A 162 27.72 7.33 -7.43
CA LEU A 162 27.24 6.99 -6.07
C LEU A 162 26.96 5.49 -5.89
N LYS A 163 26.63 4.76 -6.96
CA LYS A 163 26.42 3.31 -6.90
C LYS A 163 27.72 2.52 -6.90
N TYR A 164 28.68 2.89 -7.76
CA TYR A 164 29.87 2.08 -8.04
C TYR A 164 31.15 2.59 -7.36
N ALA A 165 31.14 3.79 -6.77
CA ALA A 165 32.27 4.33 -6.00
C ALA A 165 32.66 3.43 -4.83
N SER A 166 33.92 3.43 -4.47
CA SER A 166 34.43 2.92 -3.19
C SER A 166 33.72 3.62 -2.02
N PRO A 167 33.61 3.02 -0.83
CA PRO A 167 32.97 3.67 0.32
C PRO A 167 33.55 5.04 0.65
N SER A 168 34.87 5.20 0.60
CA SER A 168 35.56 6.46 0.85
C SER A 168 35.17 7.53 -0.17
N LEU A 169 35.33 7.23 -1.48
CA LEU A 169 34.99 8.16 -2.56
C LEU A 169 33.51 8.53 -2.58
N ARG A 170 32.61 7.55 -2.24
CA ARG A 170 31.18 7.80 -2.11
C ARG A 170 30.87 8.82 -1.02
N SER A 171 31.57 8.75 0.11
CA SER A 171 31.44 9.73 1.19
C SER A 171 31.88 11.12 0.74
N GLN A 172 33.02 11.24 0.05
CA GLN A 172 33.50 12.51 -0.49
C GLN A 172 32.52 13.13 -1.50
N ILE A 173 32.04 12.34 -2.47
CA ILE A 173 31.01 12.79 -3.42
C ILE A 173 29.75 13.25 -2.67
N SER A 174 29.30 12.49 -1.66
CA SER A 174 28.12 12.83 -0.88
C SER A 174 28.32 14.13 -0.10
N GLU A 175 29.47 14.34 0.53
CA GLU A 175 29.78 15.57 1.27
C GLU A 175 29.73 16.82 0.40
N LYS A 176 30.22 16.75 -0.84
CA LYS A 176 30.09 17.85 -1.80
C LYS A 176 28.65 18.12 -2.26
N LEU A 177 27.77 17.12 -2.19
CA LEU A 177 26.36 17.26 -2.57
C LEU A 177 25.47 17.74 -1.41
N LEU A 178 25.86 17.51 -0.15
CA LEU A 178 25.06 17.88 1.04
C LEU A 178 24.61 19.35 1.09
N PRO A 179 25.45 20.36 0.78
CA PRO A 179 25.04 21.76 0.79
C PRO A 179 23.88 22.08 -0.18
N HIS A 180 23.72 21.26 -1.20
CA HIS A 180 22.70 21.40 -2.23
C HIS A 180 21.52 20.44 -2.04
N ALA A 181 21.46 19.70 -0.95
CA ALA A 181 20.48 18.63 -0.71
C ALA A 181 19.03 19.10 -0.85
N VAL A 182 18.68 20.26 -0.29
CA VAL A 182 17.34 20.86 -0.36
C VAL A 182 16.89 21.09 -1.80
N GLU A 183 17.76 21.74 -2.60
CA GLU A 183 17.48 21.99 -4.02
C GLU A 183 17.44 20.70 -4.84
N MET A 184 18.31 19.75 -4.52
CA MET A 184 18.34 18.44 -5.17
C MET A 184 17.04 17.68 -4.93
N CYS A 185 16.47 17.72 -3.72
CA CYS A 185 15.17 17.10 -3.40
C CYS A 185 14.03 17.67 -4.27
N GLN A 186 14.09 18.96 -4.58
CA GLN A 186 13.07 19.63 -5.39
C GLN A 186 13.30 19.48 -6.90
N SER A 187 14.48 19.03 -7.31
CA SER A 187 14.85 18.88 -8.72
C SER A 187 14.33 17.59 -9.34
N LYS A 188 13.75 17.68 -10.54
CA LYS A 188 13.26 16.53 -11.33
C LYS A 188 14.34 15.45 -11.56
N TYR A 189 15.61 15.83 -11.65
CA TYR A 189 16.70 14.92 -11.97
C TYR A 189 17.63 14.64 -10.80
N ALA A 190 17.98 15.68 -10.02
CA ALA A 190 18.91 15.55 -8.90
C ALA A 190 18.34 14.72 -7.73
N GLN A 191 17.01 14.63 -7.57
CA GLN A 191 16.38 13.78 -6.56
C GLN A 191 16.86 12.33 -6.58
N PHE A 192 17.20 11.82 -7.76
CA PHE A 192 17.68 10.44 -7.87
C PHE A 192 19.09 10.26 -7.31
N CYS A 193 19.92 11.32 -7.28
CA CYS A 193 21.20 11.30 -6.57
C CYS A 193 20.97 11.20 -5.06
N VAL A 194 20.03 11.96 -4.51
CA VAL A 194 19.64 11.85 -3.09
C VAL A 194 19.11 10.44 -2.78
N LYS A 195 18.26 9.85 -3.63
CA LYS A 195 17.84 8.44 -3.49
C LYS A 195 19.00 7.45 -3.50
N ARG A 196 20.07 7.74 -4.25
CA ARG A 196 21.29 6.91 -4.25
C ARG A 196 22.11 7.11 -2.98
N MET A 197 22.21 8.33 -2.45
CA MET A 197 22.84 8.60 -1.15
C MET A 197 22.12 7.85 -0.03
N LEU A 198 20.78 7.86 0.00
CA LEU A 198 19.99 7.08 0.96
C LEU A 198 20.19 5.58 0.80
N LYS A 199 20.32 5.07 -0.43
CA LYS A 199 20.43 3.62 -0.67
C LYS A 199 21.85 3.09 -0.40
N TYR A 200 22.89 3.79 -0.82
CA TYR A 200 24.27 3.30 -0.83
C TYR A 200 25.19 4.04 0.14
N GLY A 201 24.74 5.16 0.72
CA GLY A 201 25.51 5.94 1.70
C GLY A 201 25.67 5.20 3.03
N SER A 202 26.75 5.52 3.74
CA SER A 202 26.99 5.06 5.10
C SER A 202 25.91 5.61 6.06
N PRO A 203 25.73 5.02 7.25
CA PRO A 203 24.86 5.59 8.27
C PRO A 203 25.17 7.06 8.59
N ALA A 204 26.48 7.41 8.65
CA ALA A 204 26.90 8.79 8.85
C ALA A 204 26.48 9.72 7.71
N THR A 205 26.61 9.28 6.44
CA THR A 205 26.16 10.05 5.27
C THR A 205 24.65 10.26 5.31
N LYS A 206 23.88 9.25 5.70
CA LYS A 206 22.40 9.35 5.81
C LYS A 206 22.00 10.32 6.92
N SER A 207 22.68 10.30 8.06
CA SER A 207 22.45 11.26 9.14
C SER A 207 22.75 12.68 8.71
N LYS A 208 23.94 12.94 8.15
CA LYS A 208 24.32 14.25 7.61
C LYS A 208 23.32 14.75 6.56
N LEU A 209 22.78 13.86 5.72
CA LEU A 209 21.74 14.20 4.75
C LEU A 209 20.44 14.60 5.44
N ALA A 210 20.00 13.86 6.45
CA ALA A 210 18.83 14.24 7.23
C ALA A 210 19.01 15.61 7.88
N ASP A 211 20.15 15.83 8.51
CA ASP A 211 20.50 17.09 9.18
C ASP A 211 20.53 18.28 8.20
N SER A 212 21.03 18.07 6.96
CA SER A 212 21.05 19.11 5.92
C SER A 212 19.65 19.52 5.40
N LEU A 213 18.63 18.71 5.64
CA LEU A 213 17.25 19.00 5.27
C LEU A 213 16.46 19.64 6.40
N MET A 214 16.96 19.62 7.64
CA MET A 214 16.29 20.25 8.78
C MET A 214 16.12 21.76 8.56
N GLY A 215 15.01 22.30 9.04
CA GLY A 215 14.58 23.68 8.76
C GLY A 215 13.79 23.83 7.45
N HIS A 216 13.74 22.78 6.61
CA HIS A 216 13.05 22.81 5.32
C HIS A 216 11.99 21.70 5.16
N ILE A 217 11.72 20.92 6.19
CA ILE A 217 10.86 19.72 6.13
C ILE A 217 9.44 20.06 5.67
N VAL A 218 8.78 21.05 6.26
CA VAL A 218 7.42 21.47 5.86
C VAL A 218 7.37 21.91 4.40
N ARG A 219 8.37 22.69 3.95
CA ARG A 219 8.47 23.12 2.55
C ARG A 219 8.65 21.94 1.60
N LEU A 220 9.44 20.95 1.99
CA LEU A 220 9.68 19.73 1.21
C LEU A 220 8.48 18.80 1.21
N ALA A 221 7.76 18.67 2.32
CA ALA A 221 6.51 17.91 2.41
C ALA A 221 5.44 18.45 1.45
N GLY A 222 5.33 19.79 1.34
CA GLY A 222 4.46 20.46 0.37
C GLY A 222 5.01 20.55 -1.05
N HIS A 223 6.05 19.79 -1.43
CA HIS A 223 6.62 19.82 -2.77
C HIS A 223 6.45 18.47 -3.48
N ASN A 224 5.80 18.48 -4.65
CA ASN A 224 5.39 17.28 -5.40
C ASN A 224 6.52 16.25 -5.68
N ILE A 225 7.75 16.72 -5.91
CA ILE A 225 8.90 15.82 -6.15
C ILE A 225 9.55 15.37 -4.84
N ALA A 226 9.62 16.28 -3.86
CA ALA A 226 10.38 16.04 -2.64
C ALA A 226 9.60 15.21 -1.59
N SER A 227 8.27 15.26 -1.58
CA SER A 227 7.43 14.58 -0.60
C SER A 227 7.73 13.08 -0.49
N GLY A 228 7.77 12.34 -1.60
CA GLY A 228 8.06 10.90 -1.57
C GLY A 228 9.51 10.55 -1.20
N LEU A 229 10.45 11.51 -1.39
CA LEU A 229 11.82 11.32 -0.93
C LEU A 229 11.94 11.59 0.57
N LEU A 230 11.23 12.61 1.04
CA LEU A 230 11.12 12.94 2.46
C LEU A 230 10.48 11.79 3.25
N ASP A 231 9.46 11.15 2.70
CA ASP A 231 8.84 9.97 3.28
C ASP A 231 9.83 8.81 3.42
N SER A 232 10.64 8.54 2.39
CA SER A 232 11.69 7.53 2.44
C SER A 232 12.76 7.84 3.50
N LEU A 233 13.06 9.12 3.73
CA LEU A 233 13.98 9.58 4.77
C LEU A 233 13.36 9.39 6.17
N TYR A 234 12.10 9.77 6.34
CA TYR A 234 11.37 9.63 7.59
C TYR A 234 11.26 8.17 8.02
N LEU A 235 10.87 7.27 7.11
CA LEU A 235 10.78 5.83 7.40
C LEU A 235 12.12 5.23 7.82
N GLY A 236 13.21 5.62 7.16
CA GLY A 236 14.57 5.14 7.45
C GLY A 236 15.29 5.86 8.60
N GLY A 237 14.70 6.92 9.15
CA GLY A 237 15.31 7.74 10.21
C GLY A 237 15.25 7.09 11.59
N SER A 238 16.19 7.49 12.48
CA SER A 238 16.14 7.13 13.89
C SER A 238 14.90 7.75 14.59
N PRO A 239 14.47 7.22 15.75
CA PRO A 239 13.35 7.81 16.50
C PRO A 239 13.53 9.31 16.78
N LEU A 240 14.74 9.73 17.09
CA LEU A 240 15.07 11.15 17.33
C LEU A 240 14.95 11.99 16.04
N GLN A 241 15.47 11.49 14.93
CA GLN A 241 15.33 12.18 13.63
C GLN A 241 13.86 12.30 13.20
N LYS A 242 13.07 11.26 13.41
CA LYS A 242 11.61 11.30 13.18
C LYS A 242 10.93 12.35 14.04
N ALA A 243 11.29 12.45 15.32
CA ALA A 243 10.79 13.50 16.21
C ALA A 243 11.16 14.89 15.70
N TYR A 244 12.42 15.13 15.33
CA TYR A 244 12.88 16.42 14.80
C TYR A 244 12.15 16.82 13.50
N MET A 245 11.86 15.85 12.62
CA MET A 245 11.07 16.13 11.41
C MET A 245 9.63 16.51 11.73
N ARG A 246 8.98 15.88 12.73
CA ARG A 246 7.64 16.27 13.18
C ARG A 246 7.63 17.66 13.84
N GLN A 247 8.65 17.96 14.66
CA GLN A 247 8.78 19.24 15.33
C GLN A 247 8.69 20.44 14.38
N GLU A 248 9.14 20.30 13.13
CA GLU A 248 9.04 21.41 12.16
C GLU A 248 7.61 21.80 11.81
N PHE A 249 6.66 20.89 12.02
CA PHE A 249 5.23 21.20 11.85
C PHE A 249 4.66 21.95 13.05
N TYR A 250 5.30 21.90 14.24
CA TYR A 250 4.76 22.51 15.46
C TYR A 250 4.96 24.04 15.54
N GLY A 251 5.68 24.62 14.59
CA GLY A 251 5.85 26.06 14.45
C GLY A 251 7.30 26.50 14.26
N ASP A 252 7.50 27.81 14.10
CA ASP A 252 8.80 28.39 13.76
C ASP A 252 9.87 28.19 14.84
N LEU A 253 9.46 28.17 16.11
CA LEU A 253 10.39 27.89 17.21
C LEU A 253 11.06 26.53 17.04
N TYR A 254 10.25 25.50 16.87
CA TYR A 254 10.72 24.11 16.71
C TYR A 254 11.33 23.84 15.33
N ARG A 255 11.02 24.66 14.33
CA ARG A 255 11.72 24.63 13.05
C ARG A 255 13.16 25.12 13.16
N LYS A 256 13.41 26.17 13.95
CA LYS A 256 14.73 26.78 14.13
C LYS A 256 15.57 26.07 15.18
N ALA A 257 14.95 25.68 16.29
CA ALA A 257 15.60 25.01 17.40
C ALA A 257 14.93 23.65 17.67
N LYS A 258 15.70 22.57 17.55
CA LYS A 258 15.24 21.22 17.83
C LYS A 258 15.44 20.89 19.31
N ASP A 259 14.44 20.32 19.94
CA ASP A 259 14.52 19.86 21.32
C ASP A 259 14.47 18.31 21.38
N GLY A 260 15.52 17.70 21.92
CA GLY A 260 15.60 16.24 22.08
C GLY A 260 14.63 15.67 23.12
N LYS A 261 14.05 16.51 23.98
CA LYS A 261 13.03 16.11 24.96
C LYS A 261 11.63 16.00 24.33
N VAL A 262 11.35 16.79 23.30
CA VAL A 262 10.08 16.81 22.57
C VAL A 262 10.03 15.63 21.61
N LYS A 263 9.26 14.62 21.93
CA LYS A 263 9.07 13.42 21.10
C LYS A 263 7.76 13.43 20.32
N CYS A 264 6.73 14.10 20.82
CA CYS A 264 5.43 14.27 20.21
C CYS A 264 4.89 15.67 20.44
N LEU A 265 3.77 15.99 19.79
CA LEU A 265 3.14 17.30 19.89
C LEU A 265 2.74 17.67 21.32
N GLU A 266 2.27 16.71 22.10
CA GLU A 266 1.84 16.89 23.47
C GLU A 266 2.97 17.40 24.38
N ASP A 267 4.20 16.94 24.16
CA ASP A 267 5.37 17.37 24.93
C ASP A 267 5.66 18.87 24.79
N THR A 268 5.17 19.53 23.71
CA THR A 268 5.44 20.95 23.43
C THR A 268 4.70 21.91 24.34
N TYR A 269 3.56 21.50 24.89
CA TYR A 269 2.72 22.35 25.75
C TYR A 269 2.43 21.73 27.13
N LYS A 270 3.09 20.62 27.46
CA LYS A 270 2.92 19.93 28.74
C LYS A 270 3.21 20.87 29.93
N ASP A 271 4.30 21.64 29.81
CA ASP A 271 4.74 22.59 30.84
C ASP A 271 4.28 24.04 30.56
N ALA A 272 3.61 24.27 29.43
CA ALA A 272 3.18 25.60 28.97
C ALA A 272 1.81 25.53 28.27
N ALA A 273 0.76 25.24 29.02
CA ALA A 273 -0.60 25.03 28.48
C ALA A 273 -1.12 26.25 27.67
N ASN A 274 -0.69 27.46 28.00
CA ASN A 274 -1.03 28.68 27.27
C ASN A 274 -0.51 28.71 25.81
N MET A 275 0.51 27.92 25.50
CA MET A 275 1.07 27.80 24.14
C MET A 275 0.28 26.82 23.25
N LYS A 276 -0.56 25.96 23.82
CA LYS A 276 -1.30 24.90 23.10
C LYS A 276 -2.03 25.45 21.88
N ALA A 277 -2.84 26.47 22.06
CA ALA A 277 -3.64 27.04 20.96
C ALA A 277 -2.79 27.60 19.80
N SER A 278 -1.67 28.26 20.12
CA SER A 278 -0.74 28.78 19.11
C SER A 278 -0.02 27.68 18.35
N ILE A 279 0.42 26.65 19.05
CA ILE A 279 1.12 25.48 18.47
C ILE A 279 0.15 24.70 17.58
N LEU A 280 -1.07 24.39 18.06
CA LEU A 280 -2.09 23.72 17.24
C LEU A 280 -2.47 24.54 16.00
N GLY A 281 -2.55 25.88 16.10
CA GLY A 281 -2.75 26.77 14.95
C GLY A 281 -1.62 26.65 13.93
N SER A 282 -0.37 26.54 14.36
CA SER A 282 0.79 26.34 13.47
C SER A 282 0.75 24.98 12.79
N VAL A 283 0.44 23.92 13.53
CA VAL A 283 0.31 22.57 12.98
C VAL A 283 -0.80 22.53 11.93
N LYS A 284 -1.98 23.10 12.25
CA LYS A 284 -3.09 23.21 11.30
C LYS A 284 -2.67 23.89 10.00
N ALA A 285 -2.06 25.07 10.08
CA ALA A 285 -1.63 25.82 8.91
C ALA A 285 -0.65 25.01 8.02
N ASN A 286 0.27 24.27 8.64
CA ASN A 286 1.23 23.42 7.93
C ASN A 286 0.54 22.19 7.31
N LEU A 287 -0.43 21.56 7.97
CA LEU A 287 -1.24 20.46 7.43
C LEU A 287 -2.12 20.93 6.28
N ASP A 288 -2.80 22.06 6.41
CA ASP A 288 -3.62 22.67 5.34
C ASP A 288 -2.76 22.99 4.10
N HIS A 289 -1.53 23.45 4.29
CA HIS A 289 -0.59 23.70 3.18
C HIS A 289 -0.28 22.42 2.39
N VAL A 290 -0.14 21.28 3.05
CA VAL A 290 0.13 19.97 2.42
C VAL A 290 -1.15 19.41 1.80
N ALA A 291 -2.28 19.50 2.50
CA ALA A 291 -3.58 19.02 2.04
C ALA A 291 -4.06 19.74 0.78
N ASN A 292 -3.91 21.07 0.71
CA ASN A 292 -4.24 21.89 -0.47
C ASN A 292 -3.46 21.49 -1.72
N LYS A 293 -2.31 20.83 -1.56
CA LYS A 293 -1.51 20.27 -2.66
C LYS A 293 -1.75 18.79 -2.90
N GLN A 294 -2.64 18.18 -2.15
CA GLN A 294 -2.96 16.74 -2.20
C GLN A 294 -1.73 15.84 -1.97
N LEU A 295 -0.75 16.28 -1.16
CA LEU A 295 0.49 15.56 -0.87
C LEU A 295 0.45 14.88 0.50
N VAL A 296 -0.65 14.18 0.78
CA VAL A 296 -0.90 13.54 2.08
C VAL A 296 -0.40 12.09 2.17
N ASP A 297 0.13 11.50 1.08
CA ASP A 297 0.63 10.12 1.04
C ASP A 297 1.99 9.95 1.76
N SER A 298 2.19 10.62 2.89
CA SER A 298 3.45 10.61 3.61
C SER A 298 3.28 10.17 5.05
N SER A 299 4.06 9.19 5.48
CA SER A 299 4.08 8.70 6.87
C SER A 299 4.35 9.80 7.89
N LEU A 300 5.16 10.81 7.51
CA LEU A 300 5.40 12.00 8.34
C LEU A 300 4.12 12.82 8.52
N VAL A 301 3.40 13.09 7.42
CA VAL A 301 2.14 13.85 7.45
C VAL A 301 1.09 13.09 8.25
N HIS A 302 1.01 11.77 8.07
CA HIS A 302 0.10 10.91 8.83
C HIS A 302 0.37 10.98 10.34
N ALA A 303 1.64 10.91 10.75
CA ALA A 303 2.01 11.01 12.16
C ALA A 303 1.66 12.36 12.76
N VAL A 304 1.95 13.46 12.06
CA VAL A 304 1.61 14.82 12.51
C VAL A 304 0.09 15.03 12.57
N MET A 305 -0.65 14.52 11.58
CA MET A 305 -2.11 14.59 11.56
C MET A 305 -2.72 13.82 12.74
N LEU A 306 -2.20 12.63 13.04
CA LEU A 306 -2.65 11.85 14.19
C LEU A 306 -2.42 12.57 15.51
N GLU A 307 -1.24 13.16 15.69
CA GLU A 307 -0.92 13.96 16.88
C GLU A 307 -1.83 15.18 17.01
N TYR A 308 -2.09 15.88 15.91
CA TYR A 308 -3.00 17.03 15.87
C TYR A 308 -4.43 16.64 16.26
N LEU A 309 -4.98 15.58 15.66
CA LEU A 309 -6.34 15.11 15.93
C LEU A 309 -6.54 14.66 17.38
N ARG A 310 -5.50 14.06 17.99
CA ARG A 310 -5.53 13.65 19.40
C ARG A 310 -5.46 14.83 20.37
N ALA A 311 -4.73 15.87 19.99
CA ALA A 311 -4.53 17.07 20.79
C ALA A 311 -5.69 18.06 20.72
N SER A 312 -6.52 17.97 19.65
CA SER A 312 -7.65 18.88 19.40
C SER A 312 -8.89 18.48 20.18
N GLU A 313 -9.63 19.45 20.70
CA GLU A 313 -10.90 19.26 21.40
C GLU A 313 -12.04 18.98 20.41
N ASP A 314 -13.09 18.25 20.84
CA ASP A 314 -14.12 17.75 19.94
C ASP A 314 -15.01 18.83 19.30
N ASN A 315 -15.12 20.01 19.94
CA ASN A 315 -15.95 21.13 19.48
C ASN A 315 -15.14 22.29 18.90
N ASP A 316 -13.88 22.07 18.52
CA ASP A 316 -13.04 23.10 17.92
C ASP A 316 -13.41 23.29 16.44
N GLU A 317 -13.84 24.50 16.05
CA GLU A 317 -14.15 24.88 14.67
C GLU A 317 -12.97 24.62 13.73
N LYS A 318 -11.74 24.86 14.21
CA LYS A 318 -10.51 24.60 13.44
C LYS A 318 -10.31 23.12 13.15
N LEU A 319 -10.73 22.26 14.07
CA LEU A 319 -10.73 20.81 13.85
C LEU A 319 -11.72 20.42 12.77
N GLU A 320 -12.95 20.97 12.79
CA GLU A 320 -13.98 20.69 11.77
C GLU A 320 -13.51 21.12 10.37
N GLU A 321 -12.86 22.26 10.24
CA GLU A 321 -12.27 22.71 8.97
C GLU A 321 -11.20 21.73 8.47
N THR A 322 -10.29 21.29 9.36
CA THR A 322 -9.24 20.33 9.01
C THR A 322 -9.83 18.99 8.60
N VAL A 323 -10.77 18.46 9.37
CA VAL A 323 -11.47 17.19 9.05
C VAL A 323 -12.19 17.30 7.71
N THR A 324 -12.81 18.44 7.41
CA THR A 324 -13.47 18.69 6.12
C THR A 324 -12.47 18.69 4.96
N ALA A 325 -11.31 19.33 5.12
CA ALA A 325 -10.25 19.34 4.11
C ALA A 325 -9.68 17.95 3.85
N PHE A 326 -9.53 17.13 4.90
CA PHE A 326 -8.98 15.77 4.79
C PHE A 326 -10.01 14.71 4.40
N ALA A 327 -11.31 14.97 4.50
CA ALA A 327 -12.37 13.99 4.16
C ALA A 327 -12.24 13.43 2.73
N ALA A 328 -11.83 14.25 1.76
CA ALA A 328 -11.60 13.80 0.39
C ALA A 328 -10.29 13.00 0.23
N LEU A 329 -9.35 13.13 1.16
CA LEU A 329 -8.00 12.59 1.10
C LEU A 329 -7.84 11.31 1.93
N VAL A 330 -8.87 10.89 2.67
CA VAL A 330 -8.85 9.69 3.52
C VAL A 330 -8.29 8.44 2.81
N PRO A 331 -8.64 8.10 1.55
CA PRO A 331 -8.07 6.93 0.90
C PRO A 331 -6.54 6.92 0.82
N HIS A 332 -5.92 8.10 0.74
CA HIS A 332 -4.47 8.27 0.68
C HIS A 332 -3.79 8.09 2.04
N MET A 333 -4.53 8.24 3.14
CA MET A 333 -3.99 8.09 4.50
C MET A 333 -3.90 6.63 4.94
N LEU A 334 -4.61 5.70 4.30
CA LEU A 334 -4.76 4.31 4.75
C LEU A 334 -3.53 3.42 4.49
N SER A 335 -2.44 3.97 3.99
CA SER A 335 -1.20 3.25 3.68
C SER A 335 -0.30 2.97 4.89
N THR A 336 -0.51 3.67 6.02
CA THR A 336 0.26 3.53 7.26
C THR A 336 -0.64 3.32 8.46
N LYS A 337 -0.05 2.85 9.57
CA LYS A 337 -0.78 2.68 10.82
C LYS A 337 -1.30 4.02 11.35
N GLU A 338 -0.42 5.00 11.47
CA GLU A 338 -0.76 6.35 11.95
C GLU A 338 -1.80 7.03 11.06
N GLY A 339 -1.68 6.85 9.74
CA GLY A 339 -2.64 7.38 8.78
C GLY A 339 -4.01 6.72 8.89
N SER A 340 -4.07 5.40 9.12
CA SER A 340 -5.33 4.68 9.35
C SER A 340 -6.00 5.12 10.66
N GLU A 341 -5.24 5.26 11.74
CA GLU A 341 -5.75 5.79 13.01
C GLU A 341 -6.24 7.23 12.87
N ALA A 342 -5.49 8.09 12.18
CA ALA A 342 -5.91 9.46 11.89
C ALA A 342 -7.21 9.49 11.06
N ALA A 343 -7.33 8.62 10.05
CA ALA A 343 -8.54 8.50 9.24
C ALA A 343 -9.75 8.05 10.06
N VAL A 344 -9.57 7.13 11.00
CA VAL A 344 -10.63 6.70 11.95
C VAL A 344 -11.09 7.88 12.81
N ILE A 345 -10.17 8.64 13.41
CA ILE A 345 -10.53 9.83 14.22
C ILE A 345 -11.21 10.90 13.35
N CYS A 346 -10.70 11.15 12.13
CA CYS A 346 -11.37 12.04 11.19
C CYS A 346 -12.81 11.61 10.91
N PHE A 347 -13.06 10.30 10.74
CA PHE A 347 -14.40 9.79 10.50
C PHE A 347 -15.30 9.99 11.73
N TYR A 348 -14.82 9.70 12.94
CA TYR A 348 -15.58 9.85 14.17
C TYR A 348 -15.95 11.31 14.45
N LYS A 349 -15.01 12.22 14.30
CA LYS A 349 -15.19 13.68 14.52
C LYS A 349 -15.86 14.40 13.32
N SER A 350 -16.20 13.67 12.24
CA SER A 350 -16.82 14.23 11.04
C SER A 350 -18.30 14.48 11.21
N THR A 351 -18.79 15.58 10.61
CA THR A 351 -20.21 15.83 10.40
C THR A 351 -20.84 14.76 9.49
N PRO A 352 -22.16 14.55 9.53
CA PRO A 352 -22.84 13.60 8.63
C PRO A 352 -22.56 13.85 7.15
N LYS A 353 -22.35 15.10 6.74
CA LYS A 353 -21.98 15.49 5.36
C LYS A 353 -20.60 14.96 5.01
N ASN A 354 -19.62 15.17 5.89
CA ASN A 354 -18.25 14.70 5.69
C ASN A 354 -18.14 13.17 5.75
N ARG A 355 -18.88 12.50 6.64
CA ARG A 355 -18.98 11.03 6.67
C ARG A 355 -19.46 10.46 5.33
N ARG A 356 -20.50 11.06 4.72
CA ARG A 356 -20.98 10.67 3.38
C ARG A 356 -19.93 10.91 2.31
N ALA A 357 -19.17 12.03 2.39
CA ALA A 357 -18.09 12.30 1.45
C ALA A 357 -16.95 11.27 1.57
N ILE A 358 -16.55 10.92 2.79
CA ILE A 358 -15.55 9.87 3.03
C ILE A 358 -16.00 8.54 2.42
N ILE A 359 -17.23 8.10 2.71
CA ILE A 359 -17.80 6.85 2.18
C ILE A 359 -17.80 6.86 0.65
N LYS A 360 -18.20 7.98 0.04
CA LYS A 360 -18.18 8.12 -1.42
C LYS A 360 -16.77 7.98 -2.01
N ASN A 361 -15.77 8.56 -1.36
CA ASN A 361 -14.38 8.54 -1.85
C ASN A 361 -13.70 7.18 -1.67
N ILE A 362 -14.05 6.40 -0.64
CA ILE A 362 -13.48 5.06 -0.44
C ILE A 362 -14.15 4.00 -1.31
N LYS A 363 -15.35 4.25 -1.84
CA LYS A 363 -16.19 3.28 -2.55
C LYS A 363 -15.45 2.55 -3.67
N GLU A 364 -14.73 3.28 -4.53
CA GLU A 364 -13.98 2.70 -5.66
C GLU A 364 -12.73 1.92 -5.23
N HIS A 365 -12.35 2.03 -3.97
CA HIS A 365 -11.12 1.44 -3.41
C HIS A 365 -11.40 0.39 -2.33
N LEU A 366 -12.66 0.01 -2.09
CA LEU A 366 -13.07 -0.84 -0.97
C LEU A 366 -12.31 -2.16 -0.90
N LEU A 367 -12.17 -2.89 -2.01
CA LEU A 367 -11.41 -4.15 -2.03
C LEU A 367 -9.95 -3.93 -1.63
N LYS A 368 -9.30 -2.87 -2.14
CA LYS A 368 -7.91 -2.54 -1.79
C LYS A 368 -7.78 -2.16 -0.32
N ILE A 369 -8.74 -1.39 0.21
CA ILE A 369 -8.78 -0.98 1.61
C ILE A 369 -9.00 -2.20 2.52
N ALA A 370 -9.97 -3.04 2.20
CA ALA A 370 -10.28 -4.24 2.98
C ALA A 370 -9.13 -5.26 3.00
N THR A 371 -8.35 -5.35 1.93
CA THR A 371 -7.22 -6.28 1.79
C THR A 371 -5.87 -5.68 2.23
N HIS A 372 -5.86 -4.43 2.69
CA HIS A 372 -4.65 -3.75 3.14
C HIS A 372 -4.42 -3.92 4.66
N GLU A 373 -3.15 -4.01 5.07
CA GLU A 373 -2.74 -4.22 6.47
C GLU A 373 -3.35 -3.20 7.45
N HIS A 374 -3.40 -1.94 7.09
CA HIS A 374 -3.95 -0.87 7.93
C HIS A 374 -5.35 -0.45 7.51
N GLY A 375 -5.66 -0.54 6.22
CA GLY A 375 -6.95 -0.13 5.67
C GLY A 375 -8.13 -0.93 6.21
N HIS A 376 -7.96 -2.24 6.47
CA HIS A 376 -9.03 -3.08 7.02
C HIS A 376 -9.47 -2.62 8.41
N VAL A 377 -8.56 -2.07 9.23
CA VAL A 377 -8.89 -1.53 10.56
C VAL A 377 -9.81 -0.32 10.43
N PHE A 378 -9.46 0.61 9.52
CA PHE A 378 -10.31 1.76 9.22
C PHE A 378 -11.70 1.32 8.75
N LEU A 379 -11.78 0.36 7.83
CA LEU A 379 -13.07 -0.11 7.30
C LEU A 379 -13.93 -0.75 8.40
N ILE A 380 -13.35 -1.58 9.26
CA ILE A 380 -14.05 -2.18 10.41
C ILE A 380 -14.54 -1.09 11.37
N SER A 381 -13.69 -0.12 11.71
CA SER A 381 -14.05 1.00 12.60
C SER A 381 -15.20 1.83 12.03
N LEU A 382 -15.16 2.11 10.74
CA LEU A 382 -16.21 2.83 10.02
C LEU A 382 -17.53 2.05 10.07
N LEU A 383 -17.52 0.75 9.74
CA LEU A 383 -18.72 -0.08 9.76
C LEU A 383 -19.32 -0.22 11.17
N ASN A 384 -18.47 -0.28 12.20
CA ASN A 384 -18.89 -0.37 13.59
C ASN A 384 -19.52 0.91 14.14
N SER A 385 -19.31 2.08 13.50
CA SER A 385 -19.79 3.40 13.95
C SER A 385 -20.88 4.01 13.06
N LEU A 386 -21.22 3.38 11.92
CA LEU A 386 -22.26 3.88 11.01
C LEU A 386 -23.68 3.59 11.53
N ASP A 387 -24.54 4.63 11.49
CA ASP A 387 -25.95 4.52 11.87
C ASP A 387 -26.87 4.26 10.65
N ASP A 388 -26.50 4.77 9.47
CA ASP A 388 -27.28 4.61 8.24
C ASP A 388 -26.90 3.31 7.51
N THR A 389 -27.43 2.20 7.99
CA THR A 389 -27.17 0.86 7.42
C THR A 389 -27.73 0.68 6.01
N LYS A 390 -28.84 1.39 5.67
CA LYS A 390 -29.44 1.33 4.31
C LYS A 390 -28.58 2.03 3.26
N ALA A 391 -28.03 3.22 3.56
CA ALA A 391 -27.09 3.89 2.67
C ALA A 391 -25.78 3.12 2.55
N THR A 392 -25.34 2.49 3.63
CA THR A 392 -24.14 1.66 3.70
C THR A 392 -24.26 0.43 2.80
N LYS A 393 -25.45 -0.16 2.65
CA LYS A 393 -25.69 -1.29 1.75
C LYS A 393 -25.18 -0.97 0.34
N LYS A 394 -25.70 0.05 -0.31
CA LYS A 394 -25.34 0.44 -1.68
C LYS A 394 -23.89 0.94 -1.82
N ALA A 395 -23.37 1.55 -0.76
CA ALA A 395 -22.05 2.16 -0.82
C ALA A 395 -20.92 1.17 -0.51
N ILE A 396 -21.16 0.18 0.33
CA ILE A 396 -20.13 -0.73 0.86
C ILE A 396 -20.50 -2.20 0.64
N TYR A 397 -21.62 -2.69 1.17
CA TYR A 397 -21.92 -4.13 1.16
C TYR A 397 -22.08 -4.69 -0.24
N ASP A 398 -22.84 -4.03 -1.13
CA ASP A 398 -23.02 -4.49 -2.52
C ASP A 398 -21.68 -4.60 -3.27
N HIS A 399 -20.68 -3.78 -2.91
CA HIS A 399 -19.33 -3.88 -3.47
C HIS A 399 -18.51 -5.01 -2.85
N LEU A 400 -18.62 -5.23 -1.52
CA LEU A 400 -17.93 -6.32 -0.85
C LEU A 400 -18.48 -7.69 -1.28
N HIS A 401 -19.79 -7.81 -1.53
CA HIS A 401 -20.44 -9.05 -2.00
C HIS A 401 -19.82 -9.55 -3.31
N ASN A 402 -19.53 -8.66 -4.24
CA ASN A 402 -18.92 -9.03 -5.53
C ASN A 402 -17.52 -9.62 -5.39
N ASP A 403 -16.81 -9.29 -4.31
CA ASP A 403 -15.41 -9.61 -4.09
C ASP A 403 -15.18 -10.58 -2.91
N LEU A 404 -16.22 -11.27 -2.40
CA LEU A 404 -16.15 -12.13 -1.20
C LEU A 404 -15.01 -13.15 -1.25
N LYS A 405 -14.81 -13.83 -2.38
CA LYS A 405 -13.71 -14.79 -2.56
C LYS A 405 -12.34 -14.12 -2.41
N SER A 406 -12.16 -12.95 -3.01
CA SER A 406 -10.92 -12.17 -2.93
C SER A 406 -10.66 -11.69 -1.49
N LEU A 407 -11.71 -11.29 -0.78
CA LEU A 407 -11.63 -10.89 0.62
C LEU A 407 -11.23 -12.05 1.52
N VAL A 408 -11.90 -13.19 1.39
CA VAL A 408 -11.62 -14.38 2.22
C VAL A 408 -10.27 -15.01 1.89
N ALA A 409 -9.79 -14.92 0.66
CA ALA A 409 -8.43 -15.35 0.29
C ALA A 409 -7.34 -14.51 0.98
N ASN A 410 -7.56 -13.21 1.18
CA ASN A 410 -6.62 -12.30 1.81
C ASN A 410 -6.75 -12.33 3.34
N GLN A 411 -5.63 -12.31 4.08
CA GLN A 411 -5.63 -12.36 5.55
C GLN A 411 -6.35 -11.17 6.21
N TYR A 412 -6.27 -9.98 5.64
CA TYR A 412 -6.91 -8.77 6.17
C TYR A 412 -8.37 -8.67 5.73
N GLY A 413 -8.66 -9.03 4.47
CA GLY A 413 -10.03 -9.13 3.97
C GLY A 413 -10.85 -10.14 4.77
N ARG A 414 -10.25 -11.27 5.14
CA ARG A 414 -10.86 -12.28 6.03
C ARG A 414 -11.30 -11.70 7.37
N ARG A 415 -10.46 -10.84 7.98
CA ARG A 415 -10.81 -10.16 9.23
C ARG A 415 -12.02 -9.23 9.08
N VAL A 416 -12.15 -8.55 7.92
CA VAL A 416 -13.36 -7.75 7.67
C VAL A 416 -14.60 -8.64 7.65
N ILE A 417 -14.58 -9.75 6.94
CA ILE A 417 -15.71 -10.69 6.88
C ILE A 417 -16.00 -11.29 8.25
N GLN A 418 -14.98 -11.76 8.98
CA GLN A 418 -15.15 -12.29 10.34
C GLN A 418 -15.74 -11.24 11.30
N TRP A 419 -15.35 -9.97 11.19
CA TRP A 419 -15.95 -8.90 12.00
C TRP A 419 -17.43 -8.66 11.67
N LEU A 420 -17.80 -8.72 10.38
CA LEU A 420 -19.18 -8.54 9.96
C LEU A 420 -20.09 -9.67 10.44
N VAL A 421 -19.57 -10.89 10.51
CA VAL A 421 -20.30 -12.09 10.94
C VAL A 421 -20.31 -12.23 12.48
N ALA A 422 -19.16 -12.05 13.12
CA ALA A 422 -18.95 -12.27 14.56
C ALA A 422 -18.20 -11.08 15.20
N PRO A 423 -18.81 -9.89 15.28
CA PRO A 423 -18.16 -8.72 15.83
C PRO A 423 -17.84 -8.87 17.32
N GLY A 424 -16.58 -8.69 17.68
CA GLY A 424 -16.11 -8.79 19.06
C GLY A 424 -15.82 -10.21 19.54
N ASP A 425 -15.79 -11.21 18.66
CA ASP A 425 -15.43 -12.57 19.02
C ASP A 425 -13.93 -12.66 19.35
N THR A 426 -13.63 -13.06 20.59
CA THR A 426 -12.26 -13.21 21.11
C THR A 426 -11.52 -14.42 20.53
N SER A 427 -12.22 -15.34 19.87
CA SER A 427 -11.59 -16.44 19.14
C SER A 427 -10.93 -15.96 17.85
N CYS A 428 -11.50 -14.92 17.23
CA CYS A 428 -11.04 -14.32 15.97
C CYS A 428 -10.14 -13.08 16.18
N PHE A 429 -10.40 -12.30 17.24
CA PHE A 429 -9.78 -11.00 17.45
C PHE A 429 -9.15 -10.86 18.83
N HIS A 430 -7.98 -10.23 18.86
CA HIS A 430 -7.33 -9.90 20.13
C HIS A 430 -8.17 -8.88 20.93
N PRO A 431 -8.34 -9.04 22.27
CA PRO A 431 -9.14 -8.12 23.09
C PRO A 431 -8.79 -6.64 22.94
N GLY A 432 -7.49 -6.32 22.80
CA GLY A 432 -7.03 -4.95 22.55
C GLY A 432 -7.54 -4.37 21.22
N PHE A 433 -7.63 -5.19 20.17
CA PHE A 433 -8.21 -4.77 18.88
C PHE A 433 -9.72 -4.49 19.03
N ILE A 434 -10.43 -5.39 19.71
CA ILE A 434 -11.88 -5.24 19.98
C ILE A 434 -12.12 -3.92 20.72
N LYS A 435 -11.37 -3.66 21.80
CA LYS A 435 -11.48 -2.41 22.57
C LYS A 435 -11.29 -1.17 21.69
N THR A 436 -10.25 -1.14 20.86
CA THR A 436 -9.99 0.00 19.94
C THR A 436 -11.13 0.22 18.95
N ILE A 437 -11.72 -0.85 18.41
CA ILE A 437 -12.86 -0.70 17.48
C ILE A 437 -14.13 -0.25 18.23
N GLU A 438 -14.34 -0.74 19.45
CA GLU A 438 -15.51 -0.40 20.26
C GLU A 438 -15.49 1.05 20.78
N GLU A 439 -14.35 1.69 20.88
CA GLU A 439 -14.24 3.14 21.14
C GLU A 439 -15.07 3.95 20.14
N GLY A 440 -15.20 3.47 18.90
CA GLY A 440 -16.02 4.08 17.86
C GLY A 440 -17.52 4.08 18.12
N LEU A 441 -18.02 3.23 19.02
CA LEU A 441 -19.44 3.16 19.36
C LEU A 441 -19.96 4.46 20.00
N ALA A 442 -19.10 5.18 20.70
CA ALA A 442 -19.44 6.48 21.32
C ALA A 442 -19.83 7.56 20.29
N PHE A 443 -19.41 7.41 19.04
CA PHE A 443 -19.67 8.36 17.96
C PHE A 443 -20.89 7.98 17.09
N GLY A 444 -21.52 6.84 17.36
CA GLY A 444 -22.78 6.39 16.75
C GLY A 444 -23.97 6.71 17.65
N LYS A 445 -25.14 6.91 17.03
CA LYS A 445 -26.40 7.14 17.75
C LYS A 445 -27.20 5.86 17.94
N LYS A 446 -26.99 4.86 17.07
CA LYS A 446 -27.70 3.59 17.08
C LYS A 446 -27.08 2.65 18.13
N GLU A 447 -27.92 1.90 18.82
CA GLU A 447 -27.50 0.90 19.78
C GLU A 447 -26.67 -0.19 19.11
N LYS A 448 -25.68 -0.72 19.85
CA LYS A 448 -24.67 -1.67 19.37
C LYS A 448 -25.28 -2.93 18.77
N ASP A 449 -26.21 -3.56 19.48
CA ASP A 449 -26.78 -4.84 19.06
C ASP A 449 -27.76 -4.69 17.89
N ALA A 450 -28.54 -3.61 17.87
CA ALA A 450 -29.39 -3.28 16.73
C ALA A 450 -28.56 -3.05 15.45
N ARG A 451 -27.45 -2.31 15.56
CA ARG A 451 -26.51 -2.08 14.43
C ARG A 451 -25.90 -3.40 13.96
N ARG A 452 -25.42 -4.23 14.86
CA ARG A 452 -24.83 -5.54 14.55
C ARG A 452 -25.80 -6.45 13.82
N LYS A 453 -27.03 -6.51 14.30
CA LYS A 453 -28.10 -7.29 13.66
C LYS A 453 -28.36 -6.83 12.24
N GLU A 454 -28.55 -5.52 12.02
CA GLU A 454 -28.81 -4.97 10.69
C GLU A 454 -27.62 -5.16 9.72
N ILE A 455 -26.38 -5.13 10.21
CA ILE A 455 -25.18 -5.43 9.41
C ILE A 455 -25.16 -6.89 9.03
N PHE A 456 -25.42 -7.77 9.99
CA PHE A 456 -25.42 -9.22 9.79
C PHE A 456 -26.47 -9.65 8.75
N GLU A 457 -27.70 -9.12 8.83
CA GLU A 457 -28.77 -9.35 7.85
C GLU A 457 -28.39 -8.97 6.41
N GLN A 458 -27.41 -8.06 6.22
CA GLN A 458 -26.93 -7.69 4.88
C GLN A 458 -25.87 -8.64 4.33
N ILE A 459 -25.18 -9.43 5.16
CA ILE A 459 -24.05 -10.26 4.77
C ILE A 459 -24.33 -11.75 4.82
N GLU A 460 -25.33 -12.18 5.59
CA GLU A 460 -25.66 -13.58 5.86
C GLU A 460 -25.96 -14.35 4.56
N ASP A 461 -26.99 -13.95 3.83
CA ASP A 461 -27.39 -14.61 2.59
C ASP A 461 -26.32 -14.54 1.50
N PRO A 462 -25.69 -13.37 1.19
CA PRO A 462 -24.63 -13.29 0.20
C PRO A 462 -23.43 -14.19 0.48
N ILE A 463 -23.05 -14.37 1.74
CA ILE A 463 -21.95 -15.29 2.07
C ILE A 463 -22.39 -16.75 1.86
N ALA A 464 -23.59 -17.12 2.29
CA ALA A 464 -24.12 -18.46 2.09
C ALA A 464 -24.24 -18.81 0.60
N GLU A 465 -24.74 -17.88 -0.23
CA GLU A 465 -24.80 -18.02 -1.68
C GLU A 465 -23.42 -18.16 -2.32
N ALA A 466 -22.42 -17.39 -1.85
CA ALA A 466 -21.05 -17.50 -2.33
C ALA A 466 -20.43 -18.85 -1.99
N ILE A 467 -20.77 -19.45 -0.84
CA ILE A 467 -20.35 -20.80 -0.46
C ILE A 467 -20.99 -21.84 -1.40
N VAL A 468 -22.30 -21.72 -1.66
CA VAL A 468 -23.03 -22.62 -2.57
C VAL A 468 -22.49 -22.55 -3.99
N ALA A 469 -22.10 -21.35 -4.46
CA ALA A 469 -21.60 -21.14 -5.81
C ALA A 469 -20.24 -21.80 -6.08
N ASP A 470 -19.36 -21.92 -5.05
CA ASP A 470 -18.04 -22.53 -5.20
C ASP A 470 -17.54 -23.12 -3.88
N PRO A 471 -18.15 -24.22 -3.41
CA PRO A 471 -17.83 -24.82 -2.11
C PRO A 471 -16.38 -25.28 -1.98
N SER A 472 -15.76 -25.70 -3.09
CA SER A 472 -14.35 -26.15 -3.11
C SER A 472 -13.40 -25.03 -2.73
N PHE A 473 -13.68 -23.79 -3.13
CA PHE A 473 -12.88 -22.63 -2.72
C PHE A 473 -12.91 -22.42 -1.21
N TRP A 474 -14.08 -22.54 -0.57
CA TRP A 474 -14.26 -22.31 0.87
C TRP A 474 -13.59 -23.37 1.75
N LEU A 475 -13.23 -24.48 1.17
CA LEU A 475 -12.43 -25.56 1.81
C LEU A 475 -10.99 -25.63 1.31
N SER A 476 -10.57 -24.72 0.40
CA SER A 476 -9.33 -24.81 -0.39
C SER A 476 -8.03 -24.82 0.43
N ASN A 477 -8.00 -24.19 1.58
CA ASN A 477 -6.84 -24.16 2.46
C ASN A 477 -7.25 -23.93 3.91
N ARG A 478 -6.32 -24.18 4.84
CA ARG A 478 -6.57 -24.08 6.27
C ARG A 478 -7.09 -22.71 6.73
N PRO A 479 -6.51 -21.53 6.32
CA PRO A 479 -7.02 -20.24 6.74
C PRO A 479 -8.45 -19.95 6.24
N ILE A 480 -8.80 -20.36 5.02
CA ILE A 480 -10.14 -20.19 4.47
C ILE A 480 -11.11 -21.15 5.15
N GLY A 481 -10.75 -22.43 5.31
CA GLY A 481 -11.59 -23.41 5.98
C GLY A 481 -11.93 -23.06 7.42
N LEU A 482 -10.98 -22.48 8.18
CA LEU A 482 -11.25 -21.96 9.53
C LEU A 482 -12.24 -20.79 9.50
N ALA A 483 -12.04 -19.83 8.59
CA ALA A 483 -12.98 -18.71 8.45
C ALA A 483 -14.37 -19.20 8.01
N THR A 484 -14.44 -20.22 7.17
CA THR A 484 -15.71 -20.85 6.77
C THR A 484 -16.41 -21.48 7.98
N ALA A 485 -15.67 -22.17 8.85
CA ALA A 485 -16.24 -22.71 10.09
C ALA A 485 -16.76 -21.60 11.02
N ASP A 486 -15.96 -20.53 11.21
CA ASP A 486 -16.38 -19.36 12.00
C ASP A 486 -17.66 -18.74 11.44
N ILE A 487 -17.76 -18.61 10.11
CA ILE A 487 -18.95 -18.08 9.43
C ILE A 487 -20.15 -19.00 9.67
N LEU A 488 -20.01 -20.30 9.45
CA LEU A 488 -21.08 -21.28 9.61
C LEU A 488 -21.62 -21.37 11.04
N ASN A 489 -20.82 -21.07 12.05
CA ASN A 489 -21.26 -21.02 13.45
C ASN A 489 -22.25 -19.87 13.74
N HIS A 490 -22.29 -18.85 12.89
CA HIS A 490 -23.08 -17.64 13.14
C HIS A 490 -24.27 -17.48 12.18
N ILE A 491 -24.13 -17.92 10.91
CA ILE A 491 -25.22 -17.86 9.93
C ILE A 491 -26.26 -18.95 10.20
N LYS A 492 -27.52 -18.67 9.85
CA LYS A 492 -28.66 -19.56 10.09
C LYS A 492 -29.62 -19.55 8.88
N GLY A 493 -30.73 -20.26 8.97
CA GLY A 493 -31.78 -20.24 7.95
C GLY A 493 -31.60 -21.22 6.80
N GLU A 494 -32.34 -21.02 5.72
CA GLU A 494 -32.34 -21.94 4.58
C GLU A 494 -31.09 -21.84 3.72
N SER A 495 -30.52 -20.63 3.57
CA SER A 495 -29.27 -20.39 2.85
C SER A 495 -28.10 -21.10 3.53
N TYR A 496 -28.06 -21.09 4.87
CA TYR A 496 -27.11 -21.86 5.69
C TYR A 496 -27.22 -23.36 5.42
N LYS A 497 -28.46 -23.93 5.47
CA LYS A 497 -28.66 -25.37 5.23
C LYS A 497 -28.12 -25.80 3.86
N LYS A 498 -28.41 -25.00 2.82
CA LYS A 498 -27.89 -25.26 1.46
C LYS A 498 -26.37 -25.20 1.42
N ALA A 499 -25.75 -24.18 2.06
CA ALA A 499 -24.30 -24.05 2.11
C ALA A 499 -23.64 -25.25 2.79
N VAL A 500 -24.14 -25.67 3.95
CA VAL A 500 -23.62 -26.86 4.66
C VAL A 500 -23.82 -28.12 3.83
N GLN A 501 -24.97 -28.32 3.22
CA GLN A 501 -25.25 -29.48 2.36
C GLN A 501 -24.23 -29.61 1.23
N VAL A 502 -23.95 -28.53 0.50
CA VAL A 502 -23.02 -28.54 -0.61
C VAL A 502 -21.59 -28.77 -0.13
N LEU A 503 -21.16 -28.18 1.00
CA LEU A 503 -19.86 -28.41 1.59
C LEU A 503 -19.67 -29.88 2.01
N VAL A 504 -20.68 -30.51 2.64
CA VAL A 504 -20.64 -31.93 3.02
C VAL A 504 -20.55 -32.82 1.78
N GLN A 505 -21.30 -32.53 0.73
CA GLN A 505 -21.24 -33.26 -0.53
C GLN A 505 -19.83 -33.21 -1.16
N VAL A 506 -19.17 -32.04 -1.13
CA VAL A 506 -17.79 -31.91 -1.63
C VAL A 506 -16.80 -32.71 -0.79
N VAL A 507 -16.86 -32.61 0.53
CA VAL A 507 -15.97 -33.34 1.44
C VAL A 507 -16.14 -34.85 1.34
N ALA A 508 -17.37 -35.31 1.07
CA ALA A 508 -17.69 -36.74 0.96
C ALA A 508 -17.27 -37.37 -0.38
N GLN A 509 -16.81 -36.60 -1.36
CA GLN A 509 -16.30 -37.15 -2.63
C GLN A 509 -15.02 -37.97 -2.42
N PRO A 510 -14.91 -39.18 -3.01
CA PRO A 510 -13.76 -40.06 -2.81
C PRO A 510 -12.41 -39.50 -3.31
N ASP A 511 -12.48 -38.60 -4.28
CA ASP A 511 -11.35 -37.94 -4.96
C ASP A 511 -11.23 -36.46 -4.68
N TRP A 512 -11.83 -35.98 -3.56
CA TRP A 512 -11.76 -34.59 -3.18
C TRP A 512 -10.34 -34.08 -3.01
N VAL A 513 -9.98 -33.05 -3.76
CA VAL A 513 -8.67 -32.38 -3.72
C VAL A 513 -8.87 -30.89 -3.43
N VAL A 514 -8.16 -30.40 -2.43
CA VAL A 514 -8.29 -29.03 -1.88
C VAL A 514 -7.93 -27.94 -2.89
N SER A 515 -7.00 -28.19 -3.81
CA SER A 515 -6.71 -27.21 -4.85
C SER A 515 -6.41 -27.82 -6.21
N GLN A 516 -6.93 -27.22 -7.28
CA GLN A 516 -6.61 -27.63 -8.66
C GLN A 516 -5.11 -27.50 -8.99
N ALA A 517 -4.38 -26.58 -8.34
CA ALA A 517 -2.94 -26.44 -8.52
C ALA A 517 -2.18 -27.63 -7.94
N GLU A 518 -2.56 -28.13 -6.74
CA GLU A 518 -2.03 -29.35 -6.15
C GLU A 518 -2.46 -30.58 -6.95
N ALA A 519 -3.67 -30.60 -7.50
CA ALA A 519 -4.14 -31.66 -8.38
C ALA A 519 -3.29 -31.76 -9.66
N LEU A 520 -2.92 -30.63 -10.28
CA LEU A 520 -2.05 -30.59 -11.47
C LEU A 520 -0.60 -31.00 -11.16
N GLU A 521 -0.06 -30.66 -9.98
CA GLU A 521 1.25 -31.13 -9.53
C GLU A 521 1.24 -32.62 -9.21
N ASN A 522 0.18 -33.13 -8.60
CA ASN A 522 -0.02 -34.53 -8.31
C ASN A 522 -0.21 -35.40 -9.57
N GLN A 523 -0.88 -34.89 -10.61
CA GLN A 523 -0.98 -35.54 -11.92
C GLN A 523 0.38 -35.63 -12.64
N LYS A 524 1.29 -34.71 -12.44
CA LYS A 524 2.66 -34.75 -12.98
C LYS A 524 3.56 -35.74 -12.26
N GLN A 525 3.21 -36.14 -11.05
CA GLN A 525 3.93 -37.15 -10.23
C GLN A 525 3.28 -38.55 -10.30
N GLN A 526 2.64 -38.89 -11.40
CA GLN A 526 1.92 -40.16 -11.64
C GLN A 526 2.71 -41.42 -11.21
N LYS A 527 2.54 -41.79 -9.94
CA LYS A 527 2.66 -43.17 -9.42
C LYS A 527 2.05 -43.36 -8.02
N LYS A 528 1.27 -42.40 -7.50
CA LYS A 528 0.59 -42.57 -6.21
C LYS A 528 -0.93 -42.56 -6.38
N LYS A 529 -1.61 -43.42 -5.60
CA LYS A 529 -3.07 -43.57 -5.50
C LYS A 529 -3.78 -42.20 -5.42
N PRO A 530 -5.03 -42.07 -5.89
CA PRO A 530 -5.80 -40.84 -5.78
C PRO A 530 -5.74 -40.33 -4.33
N HIS A 531 -5.27 -39.11 -4.19
CA HIS A 531 -5.04 -38.48 -2.90
C HIS A 531 -6.32 -37.77 -2.46
N ASN A 532 -6.96 -38.31 -1.40
CA ASN A 532 -8.12 -37.67 -0.81
C ASN A 532 -7.65 -36.73 0.30
N ASP A 533 -7.89 -35.42 0.13
CA ASP A 533 -7.48 -34.40 1.10
C ASP A 533 -8.25 -34.45 2.43
N LEU A 534 -9.35 -35.19 2.51
CA LEU A 534 -10.04 -35.51 3.76
C LEU A 534 -9.09 -36.19 4.77
N LEU A 535 -8.10 -36.99 4.28
CA LEU A 535 -7.04 -37.57 5.12
C LEU A 535 -6.24 -36.50 5.86
N LYS A 536 -5.88 -35.42 5.16
CA LYS A 536 -5.15 -34.29 5.77
C LYS A 536 -5.98 -33.57 6.85
N TRP A 537 -7.28 -33.44 6.62
CA TRP A 537 -8.19 -32.77 7.55
C TRP A 537 -8.46 -33.62 8.79
N VAL A 538 -8.69 -34.92 8.62
CA VAL A 538 -8.85 -35.87 9.73
C VAL A 538 -7.58 -36.02 10.56
N ALA A 539 -6.39 -35.87 9.94
CA ALA A 539 -5.11 -35.95 10.64
C ALA A 539 -4.85 -34.78 11.60
N VAL A 540 -5.57 -33.65 11.46
CA VAL A 540 -5.32 -32.42 12.21
C VAL A 540 -6.51 -32.08 13.10
N ASN A 541 -6.28 -31.80 14.41
CA ASN A 541 -7.31 -31.47 15.37
C ASN A 541 -8.31 -30.39 14.88
N ARG A 542 -7.80 -29.30 14.30
CA ARG A 542 -8.64 -28.21 13.75
C ARG A 542 -9.45 -28.64 12.52
N GLY A 543 -8.91 -29.52 11.68
CA GLY A 543 -9.65 -30.10 10.56
C GLY A 543 -10.84 -30.93 11.05
N CYS A 544 -10.64 -31.71 12.11
CA CYS A 544 -11.74 -32.47 12.74
C CYS A 544 -12.84 -31.54 13.29
N PHE A 545 -12.48 -30.39 13.88
CA PHE A 545 -13.48 -29.40 14.34
C PHE A 545 -14.26 -28.77 13.18
N ILE A 546 -13.61 -28.49 12.04
CA ILE A 546 -14.34 -27.99 10.85
C ILE A 546 -15.35 -29.05 10.36
N LEU A 547 -14.93 -30.30 10.26
CA LEU A 547 -15.81 -31.39 9.87
C LEU A 547 -16.93 -31.61 10.87
N LEU A 548 -16.64 -31.47 12.17
CA LEU A 548 -17.65 -31.54 13.24
C LEU A 548 -18.70 -30.46 13.06
N ASN A 549 -18.30 -29.21 12.80
CA ASN A 549 -19.24 -28.12 12.57
C ASN A 549 -20.15 -28.36 11.36
N LEU A 550 -19.63 -28.96 10.28
CA LEU A 550 -20.43 -29.29 9.10
C LEU A 550 -21.53 -30.33 9.38
N VAL A 551 -21.35 -31.20 10.40
CA VAL A 551 -22.27 -32.30 10.71
C VAL A 551 -23.02 -32.10 12.04
N GLN A 552 -22.82 -30.97 12.72
CA GLN A 552 -23.31 -30.74 14.08
C GLN A 552 -24.83 -30.77 14.16
N ASP A 553 -25.50 -30.09 13.22
CA ASP A 553 -26.94 -29.80 13.28
C ASP A 553 -27.82 -30.73 12.45
N ASN A 554 -27.23 -31.72 11.73
CA ASN A 554 -28.02 -32.58 10.85
C ASN A 554 -27.48 -34.01 10.79
N THR A 555 -28.33 -34.96 11.18
CA THR A 555 -28.02 -36.40 11.18
C THR A 555 -27.72 -36.93 9.77
N ASN A 556 -28.44 -36.45 8.73
CA ASN A 556 -28.24 -36.87 7.35
C ASN A 556 -26.85 -36.50 6.85
N TYR A 557 -26.30 -35.34 7.25
CA TYR A 557 -24.97 -34.93 6.88
C TYR A 557 -23.89 -35.77 7.59
N ALA A 558 -24.14 -36.13 8.85
CA ALA A 558 -23.31 -37.05 9.60
C ALA A 558 -23.25 -38.43 8.93
N GLU A 559 -24.39 -38.95 8.44
CA GLU A 559 -24.47 -40.25 7.73
C GLU A 559 -23.70 -40.18 6.39
N ILE A 560 -23.81 -39.10 5.61
CA ILE A 560 -23.07 -38.93 4.35
C ILE A 560 -21.56 -38.99 4.61
N LEU A 561 -21.08 -38.19 5.58
CA LEU A 561 -19.66 -38.18 5.93
C LEU A 561 -19.20 -39.52 6.52
N GLN A 562 -20.02 -40.18 7.34
CA GLN A 562 -19.76 -41.50 7.90
C GLN A 562 -19.58 -42.54 6.80
N LYS A 563 -20.47 -42.57 5.80
CA LYS A 563 -20.38 -43.47 4.65
C LYS A 563 -19.08 -43.26 3.87
N SER A 564 -18.72 -42.01 3.60
CA SER A 564 -17.46 -41.64 2.92
C SER A 564 -16.23 -42.12 3.70
N ILE A 565 -16.19 -41.90 5.03
CA ILE A 565 -15.08 -42.34 5.88
C ILE A 565 -15.01 -43.87 5.99
N LYS A 566 -16.13 -44.57 6.06
CA LYS A 566 -16.18 -46.06 6.08
C LYS A 566 -15.72 -46.68 4.77
N ALA A 567 -15.95 -46.00 3.65
CA ALA A 567 -15.51 -46.47 2.33
C ALA A 567 -13.98 -46.46 2.16
N ASP A 568 -13.27 -45.61 2.90
CA ASP A 568 -11.80 -45.53 2.87
C ASP A 568 -11.20 -46.10 4.17
N SER A 569 -10.59 -47.27 4.05
CA SER A 569 -9.98 -47.97 5.21
C SER A 569 -8.85 -47.21 5.88
N GLN A 570 -8.14 -46.30 5.15
CA GLN A 570 -7.09 -45.45 5.71
C GLN A 570 -7.70 -44.32 6.55
N LEU A 571 -8.76 -43.66 6.05
CA LEU A 571 -9.50 -42.66 6.79
C LEU A 571 -10.08 -43.19 8.09
N LEU A 572 -10.70 -44.38 8.01
CA LEU A 572 -11.30 -45.01 9.18
C LEU A 572 -10.24 -45.37 10.24
N LYS A 573 -9.10 -45.95 9.83
CA LYS A 573 -8.00 -46.26 10.73
C LYS A 573 -7.43 -44.98 11.35
N LEU A 574 -7.21 -43.96 10.54
CA LEU A 574 -6.67 -42.67 11.00
C LEU A 574 -7.59 -42.01 12.04
N LEU A 575 -8.91 -41.94 11.77
CA LEU A 575 -9.87 -41.35 12.69
C LEU A 575 -9.95 -42.11 14.02
N LYS A 576 -9.96 -43.46 13.98
CA LYS A 576 -9.94 -44.33 15.18
C LYS A 576 -8.66 -44.18 16.00
N SER A 577 -7.52 -43.91 15.36
CA SER A 577 -6.24 -43.70 16.04
C SER A 577 -6.05 -42.27 16.59
N GLN A 578 -7.01 -41.36 16.36
CA GLN A 578 -6.89 -39.97 16.80
C GLN A 578 -6.94 -39.84 18.31
N THR A 579 -5.93 -39.20 18.88
CA THR A 579 -5.84 -38.87 20.31
C THR A 579 -6.33 -37.46 20.62
N THR A 580 -6.48 -36.64 19.59
CA THR A 580 -6.88 -35.22 19.69
C THR A 580 -8.36 -35.09 20.06
N GLN A 581 -8.70 -33.99 20.76
CA GLN A 581 -10.07 -33.74 21.19
C GLN A 581 -11.06 -33.65 20.00
N GLY A 582 -10.70 -32.92 18.94
CA GLY A 582 -11.53 -32.82 17.74
C GLY A 582 -11.74 -34.15 17.03
N GLY A 583 -10.68 -35.01 16.98
CA GLY A 583 -10.78 -36.34 16.40
C GLY A 583 -11.74 -37.24 17.19
N LYS A 584 -11.65 -37.24 18.51
CA LYS A 584 -12.54 -38.00 19.39
C LYS A 584 -13.99 -37.56 19.27
N LEU A 585 -14.23 -36.25 19.29
CA LEU A 585 -15.58 -35.69 19.14
C LEU A 585 -16.18 -36.01 17.76
N LEU A 586 -15.38 -35.90 16.70
CA LEU A 586 -15.82 -36.24 15.35
C LEU A 586 -16.15 -37.73 15.23
N ALA A 587 -15.28 -38.62 15.74
CA ALA A 587 -15.52 -40.04 15.74
C ALA A 587 -16.78 -40.44 16.52
N GLY A 588 -17.01 -39.82 17.69
CA GLY A 588 -18.23 -39.99 18.47
C GLY A 588 -19.47 -39.52 17.73
N LYS A 589 -19.45 -38.29 17.14
CA LYS A 589 -20.58 -37.75 16.38
C LYS A 589 -20.94 -38.58 15.15
N LEU A 590 -19.96 -39.22 14.54
CA LEU A 590 -20.13 -40.10 13.37
C LEU A 590 -20.39 -41.55 13.74
N ASN A 591 -20.50 -41.91 15.00
CA ASN A 591 -20.69 -43.29 15.48
C ASN A 591 -19.66 -44.28 14.89
N LEU A 592 -18.36 -43.89 14.92
CA LEU A 592 -17.22 -44.63 14.38
C LEU A 592 -16.26 -45.14 15.47
N VAL A 593 -16.62 -44.91 16.72
CA VAL A 593 -15.84 -45.41 17.89
C VAL A 593 -16.11 -46.90 18.10
#